data_46452c6f1a04e8b55e028b8b797216e3
#
_entry.id   46452c6f1a04e8b55e028b8b797216e3
#
_cell.length_a   1.000
_cell.length_b   1.000
_cell.length_c   1.000
_cell.angle_alpha   90.00
_cell.angle_beta   90.00
_cell.angle_gamma   90.00
#
_symmetry.space_group_name_H-M   'P 1'
#
loop_
_entity.id
_entity.type
_entity.pdbx_description
1 polymer ?
#
loop_
_entity_poly.entity_id
_entity_poly.type
_entity_poly.pdbx_seq_one_letter_code
_entity_poly.pdbx_strand_id
1 'polypeptide(L)'
;MASRYLIAFFLGEELNGLFAVSNKIPTVIVLMSNIFMDAWQMSAVSDVPQKRAQFFSRVFLCYQALLCTAASGLILFSKVITSILVADSYYSSWKYIPLLLISTIFSCMSTFLGSVYMVEKKSMLNFITTGAGAVLNVVLNLLFIPSMKVNGAALATLISYMVVFVLRAIDTHRFIPMRFSPTRLVFNTVVLLAQAVIMIFEIKGWILFEAALTLLMIIANLSALWATARKVLFSRAREN
;
A
#
# COMPACT_ATOMS: atom_id res chain seq x y z
N MET A 1 -1.16 -11.67 9.86
CA MET A 1 -1.46 -12.49 11.07
C MET A 1 -0.17 -13.04 11.68
N ALA A 2 0.74 -13.70 10.91
CA ALA A 2 1.96 -14.31 11.44
C ALA A 2 2.85 -13.34 12.26
N SER A 3 3.07 -12.10 11.78
CA SER A 3 3.89 -11.11 12.49
C SER A 3 3.40 -10.82 13.93
N ARG A 4 2.08 -10.82 14.16
CA ARG A 4 1.52 -10.59 15.50
C ARG A 4 1.84 -11.72 16.48
N TYR A 5 1.76 -12.99 16.03
CA TYR A 5 2.11 -14.15 16.86
C TYR A 5 3.61 -14.14 17.19
N LEU A 6 4.46 -13.80 16.22
CA LEU A 6 5.90 -13.73 16.43
C LEU A 6 6.28 -12.55 17.35
N ILE A 7 5.61 -11.40 17.23
CA ILE A 7 5.82 -10.27 18.16
C ILE A 7 5.41 -10.68 19.58
N ALA A 8 4.25 -11.31 19.77
CA ALA A 8 3.81 -11.78 21.09
C ALA A 8 4.82 -12.77 21.69
N PHE A 9 5.31 -13.69 20.88
CA PHE A 9 6.30 -14.71 21.32
C PHE A 9 7.65 -14.12 21.70
N PHE A 10 8.22 -13.21 20.89
CA PHE A 10 9.56 -12.66 21.11
C PHE A 10 9.59 -11.43 22.02
N LEU A 11 8.54 -10.61 22.01
CA LEU A 11 8.53 -9.28 22.62
C LEU A 11 7.45 -9.08 23.69
N GLY A 12 6.52 -10.04 23.80
CA GLY A 12 5.43 -9.99 24.77
C GLY A 12 4.17 -9.25 24.30
N GLU A 13 3.13 -9.31 25.14
CA GLU A 13 1.79 -8.84 24.79
C GLU A 13 1.69 -7.31 24.69
N GLU A 14 2.47 -6.56 25.44
CA GLU A 14 2.46 -5.09 25.41
C GLU A 14 2.84 -4.55 24.03
N LEU A 15 3.98 -5.02 23.49
CA LEU A 15 4.45 -4.61 22.15
C LEU A 15 3.56 -5.18 21.03
N ASN A 16 2.95 -6.35 21.25
CA ASN A 16 1.94 -6.89 20.34
C ASN A 16 0.69 -6.00 20.30
N GLY A 17 0.28 -5.46 21.45
CA GLY A 17 -0.80 -4.48 21.56
C GLY A 17 -0.50 -3.20 20.77
N LEU A 18 0.69 -2.63 20.92
CA LEU A 18 1.14 -1.47 20.15
C LEU A 18 1.12 -1.72 18.64
N PHE A 19 1.63 -2.89 18.19
CA PHE A 19 1.58 -3.28 16.79
C PHE A 19 0.16 -3.49 16.28
N ALA A 20 -0.73 -4.06 17.10
CA ALA A 20 -2.13 -4.24 16.73
C ALA A 20 -2.85 -2.90 16.52
N VAL A 21 -2.60 -1.93 17.40
CA VAL A 21 -3.15 -0.57 17.30
C VAL A 21 -2.60 0.14 16.07
N SER A 22 -1.28 0.04 15.80
CA SER A 22 -0.65 0.64 14.62
C SER A 22 -1.26 0.17 13.29
N ASN A 23 -1.79 -1.06 13.23
CA ASN A 23 -2.43 -1.60 12.03
C ASN A 23 -3.83 -1.02 11.78
N LYS A 24 -4.46 -0.32 12.73
CA LYS A 24 -5.80 0.24 12.53
C LYS A 24 -5.80 1.37 11.51
N ILE A 25 -4.79 2.23 11.51
CA ILE A 25 -4.71 3.36 10.54
C ILE A 25 -4.50 2.85 9.10
N PRO A 26 -3.59 1.90 8.80
CA PRO A 26 -3.49 1.28 7.49
C PRO A 26 -4.79 0.64 6.96
N THR A 27 -5.71 0.20 7.84
CA THR A 27 -7.00 -0.35 7.37
C THR A 27 -7.84 0.66 6.59
N VAL A 28 -7.65 1.96 6.80
CA VAL A 28 -8.31 3.01 6.00
C VAL A 28 -7.90 2.90 4.53
N ILE A 29 -6.61 2.65 4.26
CA ILE A 29 -6.11 2.41 2.90
C ILE A 29 -6.75 1.16 2.29
N VAL A 30 -6.89 0.09 3.09
CA VAL A 30 -7.56 -1.15 2.63
C VAL A 30 -9.02 -0.89 2.26
N LEU A 31 -9.76 -0.11 3.07
CA LEU A 31 -11.14 0.27 2.78
C LEU A 31 -11.25 1.06 1.47
N MET A 32 -10.40 2.08 1.30
CA MET A 32 -10.32 2.85 0.04
C MET A 32 -10.00 1.95 -1.16
N SER A 33 -9.08 1.01 -0.97
CA SER A 33 -8.70 0.02 -1.96
C SER A 33 -9.88 -0.86 -2.36
N ASN A 34 -10.63 -1.39 -1.40
CA ASN A 34 -11.78 -2.26 -1.67
C ASN A 34 -12.87 -1.52 -2.43
N ILE A 35 -13.25 -0.31 -2.00
CA ILE A 35 -14.24 0.52 -2.70
C ILE A 35 -13.78 0.77 -4.16
N PHE A 36 -12.50 1.08 -4.36
CA PHE A 36 -11.96 1.29 -5.70
C PHE A 36 -12.00 -0.01 -6.53
N MET A 37 -11.64 -1.15 -5.94
CA MET A 37 -11.63 -2.45 -6.59
C MET A 37 -13.03 -2.87 -7.03
N ASP A 38 -14.04 -2.71 -6.18
CA ASP A 38 -15.43 -3.02 -6.48
C ASP A 38 -15.95 -2.15 -7.64
N ALA A 39 -15.64 -0.84 -7.63
CA ALA A 39 -16.08 0.08 -8.65
C ALA A 39 -15.51 -0.21 -10.04
N TRP A 40 -14.21 -0.59 -10.14
CA TRP A 40 -13.61 -0.81 -11.44
C TRP A 40 -13.86 -2.23 -11.98
N GLN A 41 -14.00 -3.24 -11.13
CA GLN A 41 -14.31 -4.61 -11.56
C GLN A 41 -15.62 -4.68 -12.32
N MET A 42 -16.62 -3.90 -11.93
CA MET A 42 -17.87 -3.78 -12.67
C MET A 42 -17.69 -3.20 -14.08
N SER A 43 -16.63 -2.42 -14.31
CA SER A 43 -16.33 -1.77 -15.60
C SER A 43 -15.34 -2.56 -16.46
N ALA A 44 -14.78 -3.66 -15.96
CA ALA A 44 -13.66 -4.39 -16.58
C ALA A 44 -14.09 -5.34 -17.73
N VAL A 45 -15.38 -5.39 -18.08
CA VAL A 45 -15.92 -6.28 -19.09
C VAL A 45 -15.66 -5.72 -20.49
N SER A 46 -14.47 -5.96 -21.03
CA SER A 46 -14.14 -5.66 -22.43
C SER A 46 -13.49 -6.87 -23.09
N ASP A 47 -14.07 -7.33 -24.19
CA ASP A 47 -13.62 -8.52 -24.93
C ASP A 47 -12.39 -8.28 -25.82
N VAL A 48 -11.98 -7.02 -26.02
CA VAL A 48 -10.85 -6.67 -26.92
C VAL A 48 -9.55 -6.59 -26.11
N PRO A 49 -8.55 -7.50 -26.35
CA PRO A 49 -7.33 -7.60 -25.51
C PRO A 49 -6.53 -6.30 -25.40
N GLN A 50 -6.37 -5.55 -26.48
CA GLN A 50 -5.59 -4.30 -26.49
C GLN A 50 -6.30 -3.18 -25.71
N LYS A 51 -7.62 -3.08 -25.81
CA LYS A 51 -8.42 -2.11 -25.01
C LYS A 51 -8.35 -2.47 -23.54
N ARG A 52 -8.34 -3.76 -23.21
CA ARG A 52 -8.23 -4.30 -21.86
C ARG A 52 -6.88 -3.95 -21.22
N ALA A 53 -5.75 -4.16 -21.92
CA ALA A 53 -4.43 -3.79 -21.40
C ALA A 53 -4.29 -2.28 -21.14
N GLN A 54 -4.81 -1.43 -22.02
CA GLN A 54 -4.82 0.01 -21.84
C GLN A 54 -5.72 0.44 -20.68
N PHE A 55 -6.87 -0.21 -20.52
CA PHE A 55 -7.78 0.04 -19.41
C PHE A 55 -7.13 -0.29 -18.08
N PHE A 56 -6.61 -1.51 -17.91
CA PHE A 56 -5.91 -1.94 -16.70
C PHE A 56 -4.71 -1.03 -16.35
N SER A 57 -3.93 -0.61 -17.37
CA SER A 57 -2.80 0.31 -17.16
C SER A 57 -3.24 1.65 -16.58
N ARG A 58 -4.34 2.23 -17.09
CA ARG A 58 -4.87 3.51 -16.62
C ARG A 58 -5.46 3.39 -15.21
N VAL A 59 -6.23 2.33 -14.99
CA VAL A 59 -6.82 2.06 -13.68
C VAL A 59 -5.73 1.88 -12.63
N PHE A 60 -4.69 1.11 -12.93
CA PHE A 60 -3.57 0.91 -12.02
C PHE A 60 -2.82 2.21 -11.70
N LEU A 61 -2.58 3.07 -12.70
CA LEU A 61 -1.93 4.36 -12.47
C LEU A 61 -2.75 5.28 -11.54
N CYS A 62 -4.06 5.32 -11.73
CA CYS A 62 -4.95 6.09 -10.86
C CYS A 62 -5.00 5.50 -9.45
N TYR A 63 -5.12 4.18 -9.35
CA TYR A 63 -5.14 3.46 -8.09
C TYR A 63 -3.88 3.68 -7.27
N GLN A 64 -2.70 3.52 -7.89
CA GLN A 64 -1.41 3.82 -7.27
C GLN A 64 -1.33 5.27 -6.78
N ALA A 65 -1.73 6.24 -7.64
CA ALA A 65 -1.71 7.65 -7.29
C ALA A 65 -2.61 7.95 -6.08
N LEU A 66 -3.81 7.36 -6.05
CA LEU A 66 -4.77 7.51 -4.96
C LEU A 66 -4.20 6.96 -3.64
N LEU A 67 -3.71 5.71 -3.65
CA LEU A 67 -3.19 5.05 -2.45
C LEU A 67 -1.94 5.76 -1.90
N CYS A 68 -0.99 6.14 -2.77
CA CYS A 68 0.23 6.80 -2.34
C CYS A 68 -0.06 8.21 -1.78
N THR A 69 -0.96 8.97 -2.40
CA THR A 69 -1.34 10.29 -1.90
C THR A 69 -2.07 10.20 -0.57
N ALA A 70 -3.02 9.27 -0.43
CA ALA A 70 -3.73 9.05 0.82
C ALA A 70 -2.80 8.60 1.95
N ALA A 71 -1.88 7.68 1.67
CA ALA A 71 -0.92 7.22 2.67
C ALA A 71 0.06 8.32 3.09
N SER A 72 0.53 9.16 2.15
CA SER A 72 1.37 10.32 2.47
C SER A 72 0.66 11.28 3.44
N GLY A 73 -0.63 11.56 3.22
CA GLY A 73 -1.43 12.34 4.15
C GLY A 73 -1.61 11.67 5.51
N LEU A 74 -1.85 10.34 5.54
CA LEU A 74 -1.97 9.59 6.79
C LEU A 74 -0.64 9.53 7.57
N ILE A 75 0.52 9.52 6.90
CA ILE A 75 1.83 9.61 7.56
C ILE A 75 1.95 10.98 8.23
N LEU A 76 1.72 12.07 7.51
CA LEU A 76 1.78 13.44 8.04
C LEU A 76 0.91 13.60 9.30
N PHE A 77 -0.31 13.08 9.26
CA PHE A 77 -1.27 13.21 10.36
C PHE A 77 -1.20 12.07 11.39
N SER A 78 -0.28 11.10 11.27
CA SER A 78 -0.27 9.89 12.10
C SER A 78 -0.19 10.19 13.60
N LYS A 79 0.61 11.15 14.05
CA LYS A 79 0.69 11.56 15.46
C LYS A 79 -0.63 12.15 15.97
N VAL A 80 -1.27 13.00 15.17
CA VAL A 80 -2.55 13.63 15.51
C VAL A 80 -3.67 12.60 15.54
N ILE A 81 -3.73 11.74 14.53
CA ILE A 81 -4.74 10.68 14.47
C ILE A 81 -4.58 9.73 15.66
N THR A 82 -3.35 9.35 15.97
CA THR A 82 -3.07 8.47 17.11
C THR A 82 -3.46 9.13 18.43
N SER A 83 -3.17 10.42 18.63
CA SER A 83 -3.53 11.13 19.88
C SER A 83 -5.05 11.26 20.08
N ILE A 84 -5.83 11.25 19.03
CA ILE A 84 -7.31 11.35 19.12
C ILE A 84 -7.96 9.97 19.28
N LEU A 85 -7.45 8.95 18.57
CA LEU A 85 -8.14 7.67 18.44
C LEU A 85 -7.64 6.60 19.41
N VAL A 86 -6.51 6.83 20.09
CA VAL A 86 -5.81 5.80 20.86
C VAL A 86 -5.56 6.29 22.28
N ALA A 87 -5.72 5.39 23.26
CA ALA A 87 -5.41 5.70 24.66
C ALA A 87 -3.92 6.02 24.81
N ASP A 88 -3.58 6.87 25.81
CA ASP A 88 -2.22 7.37 26.03
C ASP A 88 -1.17 6.25 26.18
N SER A 89 -1.54 5.12 26.77
CA SER A 89 -0.67 3.93 26.90
C SER A 89 -0.21 3.37 25.56
N TYR A 90 -0.97 3.57 24.49
CA TYR A 90 -0.65 3.10 23.13
C TYR A 90 -0.22 4.23 22.18
N TYR A 91 -0.04 5.45 22.68
CA TYR A 91 0.34 6.59 21.83
C TYR A 91 1.59 6.31 20.99
N SER A 92 2.59 5.63 21.53
CA SER A 92 3.83 5.26 20.84
C SER A 92 3.62 4.43 19.57
N SER A 93 2.41 3.93 19.31
CA SER A 93 2.07 3.16 18.11
C SER A 93 2.25 3.95 16.81
N TRP A 94 2.20 5.30 16.86
CA TRP A 94 2.43 6.14 15.69
C TRP A 94 3.79 5.88 15.00
N LYS A 95 4.81 5.44 15.73
CA LYS A 95 6.16 5.14 15.19
C LYS A 95 6.16 4.02 14.16
N TYR A 96 5.21 3.09 14.24
CA TYR A 96 5.14 1.93 13.36
C TYR A 96 4.22 2.15 12.16
N ILE A 97 3.34 3.16 12.23
CA ILE A 97 2.33 3.46 11.21
C ILE A 97 2.94 3.74 9.83
N PRO A 98 4.01 4.53 9.67
CA PRO A 98 4.54 4.86 8.34
C PRO A 98 4.97 3.61 7.54
N LEU A 99 5.74 2.70 8.14
CA LEU A 99 6.17 1.47 7.48
C LEU A 99 4.97 0.55 7.17
N LEU A 100 4.00 0.47 8.06
CA LEU A 100 2.79 -0.34 7.86
C LEU A 100 1.90 0.25 6.75
N LEU A 101 1.81 1.57 6.61
CA LEU A 101 1.10 2.21 5.50
C LEU A 101 1.75 1.86 4.16
N ILE A 102 3.08 1.95 4.06
CA ILE A 102 3.79 1.59 2.83
C ILE A 102 3.59 0.11 2.51
N SER A 103 3.69 -0.77 3.51
CA SER A 103 3.45 -2.21 3.31
C SER A 103 2.03 -2.49 2.84
N THR A 104 1.04 -1.75 3.36
CA THR A 104 -0.36 -1.87 2.96
C THR A 104 -0.59 -1.42 1.51
N ILE A 105 0.07 -0.36 1.05
CA ILE A 105 0.02 0.05 -0.36
C ILE A 105 0.50 -1.09 -1.26
N PHE A 106 1.65 -1.70 -0.96
CA PHE A 106 2.17 -2.83 -1.76
C PHE A 106 1.25 -4.05 -1.68
N SER A 107 0.64 -4.32 -0.52
CA SER A 107 -0.38 -5.35 -0.37
C SER A 107 -1.59 -5.09 -1.28
N CYS A 108 -2.12 -3.87 -1.28
CA CYS A 108 -3.24 -3.46 -2.12
C CYS A 108 -2.90 -3.55 -3.62
N MET A 109 -1.72 -3.07 -4.02
CA MET A 109 -1.24 -3.18 -5.41
C MET A 109 -1.05 -4.65 -5.82
N SER A 110 -0.55 -5.50 -4.92
CA SER A 110 -0.44 -6.95 -5.15
C SER A 110 -1.82 -7.60 -5.33
N THR A 111 -2.81 -7.17 -4.56
CA THR A 111 -4.20 -7.64 -4.68
C THR A 111 -4.80 -7.23 -6.02
N PHE A 112 -4.56 -6.00 -6.47
CA PHE A 112 -4.96 -5.56 -7.81
C PHE A 112 -4.37 -6.46 -8.91
N LEU A 113 -3.08 -6.78 -8.85
CA LEU A 113 -2.46 -7.70 -9.80
C LEU A 113 -3.00 -9.13 -9.66
N GLY A 114 -3.34 -9.54 -8.44
CA GLY A 114 -4.01 -10.82 -8.17
C GLY A 114 -5.35 -10.96 -8.88
N SER A 115 -6.08 -9.87 -9.12
CA SER A 115 -7.34 -9.91 -9.87
C SER A 115 -7.13 -10.28 -11.34
N VAL A 116 -5.95 -9.99 -11.92
CA VAL A 116 -5.59 -10.45 -13.28
C VAL A 116 -5.60 -11.97 -13.37
N TYR A 117 -5.05 -12.66 -12.36
CA TYR A 117 -5.09 -14.13 -12.33
C TYR A 117 -6.52 -14.68 -12.23
N MET A 118 -7.40 -13.98 -11.52
CA MET A 118 -8.80 -14.39 -11.42
C MET A 118 -9.50 -14.24 -12.78
N VAL A 119 -9.27 -13.13 -13.47
CA VAL A 119 -9.81 -12.88 -14.82
C VAL A 119 -9.31 -13.91 -15.82
N GLU A 120 -8.04 -14.30 -15.74
CA GLU A 120 -7.41 -15.30 -16.62
C GLU A 120 -7.62 -16.75 -16.15
N LYS A 121 -8.45 -16.96 -15.11
CA LYS A 121 -8.72 -18.30 -14.51
C LYS A 121 -7.45 -19.03 -14.05
N LYS A 122 -6.44 -18.29 -13.59
CA LYS A 122 -5.13 -18.79 -13.10
C LYS A 122 -4.99 -18.70 -11.58
N SER A 123 -6.03 -19.09 -10.85
CA SER A 123 -6.11 -18.97 -9.37
C SER A 123 -4.94 -19.63 -8.64
N MET A 124 -4.34 -20.70 -9.21
CA MET A 124 -3.19 -21.37 -8.63
C MET A 124 -1.97 -20.44 -8.52
N LEU A 125 -1.73 -19.55 -9.50
CA LEU A 125 -0.62 -18.58 -9.44
C LEU A 125 -0.84 -17.56 -8.34
N ASN A 126 -2.10 -17.15 -8.10
CA ASN A 126 -2.45 -16.29 -6.98
C ASN A 126 -2.14 -16.96 -5.64
N PHE A 127 -2.46 -18.24 -5.49
CA PHE A 127 -2.16 -19.03 -4.30
C PHE A 127 -0.65 -19.17 -4.08
N ILE A 128 0.11 -19.56 -5.12
CA ILE A 128 1.57 -19.75 -5.04
C ILE A 128 2.27 -18.44 -4.64
N THR A 129 1.94 -17.32 -5.30
CA THR A 129 2.58 -16.02 -5.00
C THR A 129 2.24 -15.52 -3.60
N THR A 130 1.01 -15.75 -3.13
CA THR A 130 0.60 -15.42 -1.75
C THR A 130 1.35 -16.30 -0.75
N GLY A 131 1.46 -17.60 -1.00
CA GLY A 131 2.17 -18.55 -0.16
C GLY A 131 3.65 -18.21 -0.05
N ALA A 132 4.31 -17.92 -1.19
CA ALA A 132 5.71 -17.48 -1.20
C ALA A 132 5.92 -16.21 -0.36
N GLY A 133 5.01 -15.22 -0.49
CA GLY A 133 5.04 -14.02 0.34
C GLY A 133 4.86 -14.30 1.84
N ALA A 134 3.98 -15.24 2.19
CA ALA A 134 3.76 -15.63 3.58
C ALA A 134 5.00 -16.32 4.19
N VAL A 135 5.62 -17.23 3.46
CA VAL A 135 6.86 -17.89 3.89
C VAL A 135 7.99 -16.86 4.06
N LEU A 136 8.17 -16.00 3.07
CA LEU A 136 9.17 -14.92 3.15
C LEU A 136 8.90 -14.00 4.35
N ASN A 137 7.64 -13.64 4.61
CA ASN A 137 7.28 -12.82 5.77
C ASN A 137 7.67 -13.48 7.09
N VAL A 138 7.40 -14.78 7.26
CA VAL A 138 7.80 -15.52 8.47
C VAL A 138 9.32 -15.52 8.64
N VAL A 139 10.07 -15.84 7.58
CA VAL A 139 11.54 -15.85 7.62
C VAL A 139 12.11 -14.49 7.99
N LEU A 140 11.62 -13.43 7.34
CA LEU A 140 12.09 -12.06 7.62
C LEU A 140 11.70 -11.59 9.03
N ASN A 141 10.52 -11.97 9.55
CA ASN A 141 10.15 -11.69 10.93
C ASN A 141 11.10 -12.35 11.93
N LEU A 142 11.46 -13.63 11.72
CA LEU A 142 12.43 -14.35 12.57
C LEU A 142 13.82 -13.69 12.58
N LEU A 143 14.23 -13.09 11.46
CA LEU A 143 15.50 -12.39 11.33
C LEU A 143 15.48 -10.98 11.93
N PHE A 144 14.41 -10.22 11.72
CA PHE A 144 14.37 -8.79 12.04
C PHE A 144 13.77 -8.46 13.42
N ILE A 145 12.83 -9.28 13.93
CA ILE A 145 12.22 -9.00 15.24
C ILE A 145 13.27 -9.00 16.36
N PRO A 146 14.22 -9.94 16.44
CA PRO A 146 15.22 -9.95 17.52
C PRO A 146 16.10 -8.71 17.56
N SER A 147 16.43 -8.11 16.38
CA SER A 147 17.32 -6.96 16.27
C SER A 147 16.58 -5.62 16.28
N MET A 148 15.43 -5.53 15.59
CA MET A 148 14.71 -4.26 15.35
C MET A 148 13.35 -4.20 16.07
N LYS A 149 13.01 -5.20 16.88
CA LYS A 149 11.73 -5.30 17.61
C LYS A 149 10.53 -5.13 16.65
N VAL A 150 9.57 -4.28 17.04
CA VAL A 150 8.33 -4.04 16.28
C VAL A 150 8.60 -3.41 14.89
N ASN A 151 9.63 -2.56 14.77
CA ASN A 151 10.04 -2.00 13.47
C ASN A 151 10.53 -3.11 12.52
N GLY A 152 11.18 -4.16 13.06
CA GLY A 152 11.58 -5.32 12.29
C GLY A 152 10.40 -6.06 11.67
N ALA A 153 9.31 -6.22 12.42
CA ALA A 153 8.09 -6.84 11.91
C ALA A 153 7.40 -5.98 10.83
N ALA A 154 7.38 -4.67 11.00
CA ALA A 154 6.85 -3.75 10.00
C ALA A 154 7.69 -3.79 8.71
N LEU A 155 9.02 -3.80 8.83
CA LEU A 155 9.95 -3.89 7.70
C LEU A 155 9.86 -5.26 7.00
N ALA A 156 9.77 -6.36 7.75
CA ALA A 156 9.55 -7.70 7.20
C ALA A 156 8.27 -7.78 6.36
N THR A 157 7.20 -7.16 6.87
CA THR A 157 5.91 -7.10 6.18
C THR A 157 6.02 -6.27 4.89
N LEU A 158 6.69 -5.12 4.94
CA LEU A 158 6.92 -4.27 3.78
C LEU A 158 7.70 -5.02 2.68
N ILE A 159 8.84 -5.60 3.02
CA ILE A 159 9.68 -6.33 2.05
C ILE A 159 8.91 -7.50 1.43
N SER A 160 8.18 -8.25 2.25
CA SER A 160 7.39 -9.39 1.75
C SER A 160 6.34 -8.97 0.73
N TYR A 161 5.58 -7.90 0.98
CA TYR A 161 4.59 -7.40 0.02
C TYR A 161 5.24 -6.74 -1.21
N MET A 162 6.39 -6.09 -1.07
CA MET A 162 7.15 -5.59 -2.22
C MET A 162 7.58 -6.74 -3.14
N VAL A 163 8.10 -7.83 -2.57
CA VAL A 163 8.49 -9.01 -3.36
C VAL A 163 7.29 -9.65 -4.05
N VAL A 164 6.17 -9.84 -3.34
CA VAL A 164 4.94 -10.37 -3.95
C VAL A 164 4.45 -9.46 -5.08
N PHE A 165 4.48 -8.14 -4.88
CA PHE A 165 4.11 -7.18 -5.92
C PHE A 165 5.00 -7.31 -7.16
N VAL A 166 6.33 -7.37 -6.99
CA VAL A 166 7.28 -7.50 -8.10
C VAL A 166 7.08 -8.82 -8.84
N LEU A 167 6.95 -9.94 -8.13
CA LEU A 167 6.67 -11.25 -8.73
C LEU A 167 5.39 -11.21 -9.56
N ARG A 168 4.30 -10.63 -9.01
CA ARG A 168 3.03 -10.51 -9.73
C ARG A 168 3.12 -9.54 -10.91
N ALA A 169 3.86 -8.43 -10.77
CA ALA A 169 4.02 -7.46 -11.85
C ALA A 169 4.75 -8.08 -13.07
N ILE A 170 5.76 -8.91 -12.82
CA ILE A 170 6.48 -9.63 -13.87
C ILE A 170 5.59 -10.71 -14.51
N ASP A 171 4.94 -11.51 -13.68
CA ASP A 171 4.19 -12.67 -14.18
C ASP A 171 2.87 -12.27 -14.86
N THR A 172 2.12 -11.30 -14.33
CA THR A 172 0.86 -10.83 -14.93
C THR A 172 1.05 -10.14 -16.27
N HIS A 173 2.26 -9.59 -16.55
CA HIS A 173 2.58 -8.98 -17.84
C HIS A 173 2.48 -9.99 -19.00
N ARG A 174 2.61 -11.30 -18.75
CA ARG A 174 2.45 -12.35 -19.76
C ARG A 174 0.99 -12.52 -20.21
N PHE A 175 0.04 -12.21 -19.33
CA PHE A 175 -1.39 -12.37 -19.57
C PHE A 175 -2.02 -11.08 -20.08
N ILE A 176 -1.74 -9.98 -19.38
CA ILE A 176 -2.19 -8.65 -19.78
C ILE A 176 -0.95 -7.75 -19.80
N PRO A 177 -0.47 -7.31 -20.98
CA PRO A 177 0.72 -6.46 -21.09
C PRO A 177 0.41 -5.03 -20.63
N MET A 178 0.25 -4.87 -19.31
CA MET A 178 0.02 -3.58 -18.69
C MET A 178 1.29 -2.73 -18.73
N ARG A 179 1.13 -1.46 -19.05
CA ARG A 179 2.21 -0.48 -18.97
C ARG A 179 2.24 0.11 -17.57
N PHE A 180 3.15 -0.41 -16.75
CA PHE A 180 3.49 0.21 -15.48
C PHE A 180 4.31 1.47 -15.76
N SER A 181 4.19 2.49 -14.89
CA SER A 181 5.11 3.63 -14.85
C SER A 181 6.14 3.38 -13.73
N PRO A 182 7.23 2.66 -14.00
CA PRO A 182 8.19 2.29 -12.94
C PRO A 182 8.81 3.53 -12.30
N THR A 183 9.09 4.57 -13.08
CA THR A 183 9.62 5.83 -12.57
C THR A 183 8.69 6.47 -11.52
N ARG A 184 7.38 6.49 -11.79
CA ARG A 184 6.40 7.04 -10.85
C ARG A 184 6.26 6.15 -9.61
N LEU A 185 6.30 4.83 -9.78
CA LEU A 185 6.24 3.89 -8.65
C LEU A 185 7.46 4.07 -7.74
N VAL A 186 8.66 4.10 -8.30
CA VAL A 186 9.90 4.31 -7.55
C VAL A 186 9.89 5.67 -6.87
N PHE A 187 9.52 6.74 -7.57
CA PHE A 187 9.42 8.08 -7.01
C PHE A 187 8.46 8.12 -5.80
N ASN A 188 7.23 7.62 -5.95
CA ASN A 188 6.26 7.60 -4.87
C ASN A 188 6.77 6.77 -3.67
N THR A 189 7.40 5.62 -3.93
CA THR A 189 7.97 4.77 -2.88
C THR A 189 9.10 5.47 -2.14
N VAL A 190 10.01 6.14 -2.86
CA VAL A 190 11.11 6.90 -2.26
C VAL A 190 10.59 8.04 -1.39
N VAL A 191 9.59 8.80 -1.85
CA VAL A 191 8.99 9.88 -1.06
C VAL A 191 8.33 9.32 0.21
N LEU A 192 7.58 8.23 0.14
CA LEU A 192 6.97 7.60 1.31
C LEU A 192 8.01 7.04 2.29
N LEU A 193 9.10 6.46 1.79
CA LEU A 193 10.19 5.99 2.64
C LEU A 193 10.91 7.16 3.32
N ALA A 194 11.12 8.27 2.60
CA ALA A 194 11.69 9.48 3.19
C ALA A 194 10.80 10.03 4.32
N GLN A 195 9.47 10.08 4.11
CA GLN A 195 8.51 10.43 5.16
C GLN A 195 8.61 9.48 6.36
N ALA A 196 8.66 8.15 6.11
CA ALA A 196 8.78 7.17 7.18
C ALA A 196 10.07 7.38 8.00
N VAL A 197 11.20 7.66 7.36
CA VAL A 197 12.48 7.93 8.03
C VAL A 197 12.40 9.21 8.85
N ILE A 198 11.91 10.32 8.27
CA ILE A 198 11.78 11.61 8.96
C ILE A 198 10.92 11.46 10.22
N MET A 199 9.80 10.72 10.10
CA MET A 199 8.86 10.50 11.18
C MET A 199 9.46 9.62 12.29
N ILE A 200 10.05 8.47 11.93
CA ILE A 200 10.61 7.51 12.90
C ILE A 200 11.77 8.11 13.69
N PHE A 201 12.64 8.88 13.03
CA PHE A 201 13.80 9.53 13.67
C PHE A 201 13.49 10.89 14.27
N GLU A 202 12.25 11.37 14.20
CA GLU A 202 11.80 12.66 14.74
C GLU A 202 12.73 13.83 14.38
N ILE A 203 13.14 13.93 13.12
CA ILE A 203 14.06 14.93 12.61
C ILE A 203 13.53 16.34 12.97
N LYS A 204 14.42 17.22 13.47
CA LYS A 204 14.04 18.59 13.86
C LYS A 204 13.34 19.30 12.69
N GLY A 205 12.14 19.84 12.94
CA GLY A 205 11.32 20.46 11.88
C GLY A 205 10.53 19.46 11.02
N TRP A 206 10.34 18.22 11.48
CA TRP A 206 9.67 17.14 10.76
C TRP A 206 8.33 17.56 10.13
N ILE A 207 7.54 18.45 10.76
CA ILE A 207 6.25 18.90 10.23
C ILE A 207 6.40 19.59 8.87
N LEU A 208 7.40 20.47 8.72
CA LEU A 208 7.65 21.17 7.46
C LEU A 208 8.11 20.23 6.36
N PHE A 209 9.00 19.28 6.68
CA PHE A 209 9.45 18.27 5.73
C PHE A 209 8.32 17.35 5.30
N GLU A 210 7.50 16.87 6.24
CA GLU A 210 6.34 16.03 5.96
C GLU A 210 5.31 16.76 5.10
N ALA A 211 5.01 18.02 5.42
CA ALA A 211 4.09 18.85 4.63
C ALA A 211 4.61 19.07 3.20
N ALA A 212 5.92 19.36 3.06
CA ALA A 212 6.56 19.55 1.75
C ALA A 212 6.54 18.26 0.92
N LEU A 213 6.85 17.10 1.51
CA LEU A 213 6.82 15.81 0.83
C LEU A 213 5.40 15.39 0.47
N THR A 214 4.42 15.67 1.33
CA THR A 214 3.00 15.42 1.03
C THR A 214 2.52 16.30 -0.12
N LEU A 215 2.89 17.57 -0.15
CA LEU A 215 2.57 18.47 -1.26
C LEU A 215 3.23 17.99 -2.56
N LEU A 216 4.50 17.59 -2.51
CA LEU A 216 5.22 17.01 -3.63
C LEU A 216 4.52 15.74 -4.16
N MET A 217 4.06 14.86 -3.26
CA MET A 217 3.30 13.66 -3.61
C MET A 217 1.98 14.01 -4.32
N ILE A 218 1.24 14.99 -3.82
CA ILE A 218 -0.01 15.46 -4.44
C ILE A 218 0.28 15.99 -5.85
N ILE A 219 1.25 16.89 -6.01
CA ILE A 219 1.60 17.51 -7.31
C ILE A 219 2.02 16.43 -8.31
N ALA A 220 2.89 15.50 -7.92
CA ALA A 220 3.38 14.43 -8.81
C ALA A 220 2.27 13.50 -9.30
N ASN A 221 1.24 13.28 -8.47
CA ASN A 221 0.12 12.38 -8.79
C ASN A 221 -1.11 13.10 -9.33
N LEU A 222 -1.16 14.45 -9.29
CA LEU A 222 -2.29 15.27 -9.71
C LEU A 222 -2.72 14.96 -11.15
N SER A 223 -1.77 14.79 -12.06
CA SER A 223 -2.05 14.48 -13.48
C SER A 223 -2.80 13.15 -13.66
N ALA A 224 -2.46 12.12 -12.89
CA ALA A 224 -3.12 10.82 -12.94
C ALA A 224 -4.53 10.88 -12.33
N LEU A 225 -4.69 11.58 -11.22
CA LEU A 225 -5.97 11.77 -10.55
C LEU A 225 -6.91 12.62 -11.40
N TRP A 226 -6.42 13.74 -11.96
CA TRP A 226 -7.21 14.65 -12.81
C TRP A 226 -7.68 13.99 -14.10
N ALA A 227 -6.81 13.25 -14.78
CA ALA A 227 -7.17 12.53 -16.01
C ALA A 227 -8.32 11.54 -15.79
N THR A 228 -8.42 10.95 -14.61
CA THR A 228 -9.49 10.02 -14.25
C THR A 228 -10.76 10.74 -13.81
N ALA A 229 -10.63 11.76 -12.95
CA ALA A 229 -11.77 12.58 -12.51
C ALA A 229 -12.48 13.22 -13.72
N ARG A 230 -11.72 13.79 -14.66
CA ARG A 230 -12.27 14.40 -15.87
C ARG A 230 -13.09 13.40 -16.71
N LYS A 231 -12.62 12.15 -16.84
CA LYS A 231 -13.37 11.13 -17.60
C LYS A 231 -14.66 10.72 -16.92
N VAL A 232 -14.66 10.54 -15.60
CA VAL A 232 -15.86 10.18 -14.83
C VAL A 232 -16.91 11.30 -14.91
N LEU A 233 -16.49 12.56 -14.82
CA LEU A 233 -17.40 13.72 -14.93
C LEU A 233 -18.00 13.85 -16.34
N PHE A 234 -17.18 13.64 -17.39
CA PHE A 234 -17.67 13.77 -18.78
C PHE A 234 -18.45 12.54 -19.29
N SER A 235 -18.28 11.34 -18.70
CA SER A 235 -19.15 10.21 -19.05
C SER A 235 -20.57 10.40 -18.54
N ARG A 236 -20.74 10.91 -17.29
CA ARG A 236 -22.07 11.25 -16.74
C ARG A 236 -22.79 12.38 -17.49
N ALA A 237 -22.05 13.31 -18.08
CA ALA A 237 -22.64 14.41 -18.88
C ALA A 237 -23.10 13.96 -20.29
N ARG A 238 -22.78 12.74 -20.71
CA ARG A 238 -23.26 12.16 -21.98
C ARG A 238 -24.45 11.20 -21.82
N GLU A 239 -24.74 10.77 -20.61
CA GLU A 239 -25.88 9.89 -20.30
C GLU A 239 -27.14 10.65 -19.83
N ASN A 240 -27.00 11.96 -19.57
CA ASN A 240 -28.10 12.90 -19.37
C ASN A 240 -28.30 13.79 -20.61
#